data_b0312d69d4df0894765fc8505886d556
#
_entry.id   b0312d69d4df0894765fc8505886d556
#
_cell.length_a   1.000
_cell.length_b   1.000
_cell.length_c   1.000
_cell.angle_alpha   90.00
_cell.angle_beta   90.00
_cell.angle_gamma   90.00
#
_symmetry.space_group_name_H-M   'P 1'
#
loop_
_entity.id
_entity.type
_entity.pdbx_description
1 polymer ?
#
loop_
_entity_poly.entity_id
_entity_poly.type
_entity_poly.pdbx_seq_one_letter_code
_entity_poly.pdbx_strand_id
1 'polypeptide(L)'
;MATDETTMSGPFSVAWRARMQLSMAVAMEWLGRHRFNPDDFEVVPLTVSIPRLDPAFDGYRIVHISDIHMGHWMTAARLAGLAQLVNAQSPDLIAITGDFVSYVLDEVAGDLVAGLSLLRPRDVAVATLGNHDHWLGAAGVRHLLWQGGITELSNDVCTIHRHGARLHVAGVDDVIVGQDRLDAVLDKLPSPEPTILLCHEPDFADVSAASGRFHLQLSGHSHGTQLVLPRVGTFIRGHYFRKYPIGRYDVNGMTLYTNRGVGTNTIRLRINCPPEITVITLHPA
;
A
#
# COMPACT_ATOMS: atom_id res chain seq x y z
N MET A 1 1.46 32.58 1.48
CA MET A 1 1.18 32.31 2.90
C MET A 1 1.91 31.02 3.21
N ALA A 2 2.94 31.09 4.05
CA ALA A 2 3.71 29.91 4.45
C ALA A 2 2.81 29.06 5.33
N THR A 3 2.55 27.82 4.91
CA THR A 3 1.85 26.82 5.71
C THR A 3 2.81 26.35 6.80
N ASP A 4 2.35 26.52 8.02
CA ASP A 4 3.03 26.27 9.27
C ASP A 4 3.39 24.76 9.40
N GLU A 5 4.69 24.44 9.34
CA GLU A 5 5.25 23.09 9.54
C GLU A 5 5.13 22.59 10.99
N THR A 6 4.33 23.22 11.84
CA THR A 6 4.34 23.04 13.31
C THR A 6 3.24 22.14 13.86
N THR A 7 2.44 21.41 13.08
CA THR A 7 1.35 20.57 13.62
C THR A 7 1.68 19.08 13.82
N MET A 8 2.95 18.66 13.75
CA MET A 8 3.41 17.37 14.29
C MET A 8 3.90 17.50 15.74
N SER A 9 3.17 18.24 16.57
CA SER A 9 3.48 18.41 17.99
C SER A 9 2.94 17.26 18.86
N GLY A 10 3.47 16.05 18.65
CA GLY A 10 3.54 15.05 19.69
C GLY A 10 4.79 15.31 20.56
N PRO A 11 4.89 14.74 21.79
CA PRO A 11 5.97 15.04 22.76
C PRO A 11 7.39 14.73 22.25
N PHE A 12 7.56 14.26 21.01
CA PHE A 12 8.86 13.86 20.46
C PHE A 12 9.00 14.35 19.01
N SER A 13 10.08 15.08 18.74
CA SER A 13 10.42 15.53 17.39
C SER A 13 10.69 14.35 16.44
N VAL A 14 10.53 14.56 15.12
CA VAL A 14 10.85 13.55 14.09
C VAL A 14 12.28 13.02 14.27
N ALA A 15 13.24 13.89 14.56
CA ALA A 15 14.62 13.50 14.81
C ALA A 15 14.80 12.59 16.06
N TRP A 16 14.04 12.81 17.11
CA TRP A 16 14.07 11.94 18.29
C TRP A 16 13.47 10.56 17.98
N ARG A 17 12.33 10.52 17.27
CA ARG A 17 11.69 9.27 16.83
C ARG A 17 12.62 8.46 15.92
N ALA A 18 13.28 9.10 14.95
CA ALA A 18 14.27 8.47 14.09
C ALA A 18 15.44 7.88 14.91
N ARG A 19 16.04 8.64 15.84
CA ARG A 19 17.13 8.15 16.72
C ARG A 19 16.69 6.97 17.59
N MET A 20 15.52 7.05 18.20
CA MET A 20 14.98 5.94 18.99
C MET A 20 14.79 4.68 18.14
N GLN A 21 14.30 4.83 16.93
CA GLN A 21 14.09 3.70 16.04
C GLN A 21 15.39 3.06 15.57
N LEU A 22 16.39 3.85 15.19
CA LEU A 22 17.72 3.34 14.86
C LEU A 22 18.33 2.58 16.04
N SER A 23 18.24 3.14 17.25
CA SER A 23 18.73 2.45 18.46
C SER A 23 17.99 1.14 18.73
N MET A 24 16.68 1.11 18.52
CA MET A 24 15.87 -0.11 18.66
C MET A 24 16.16 -1.11 17.54
N ALA A 25 16.46 -0.65 16.32
CA ALA A 25 16.86 -1.52 15.21
C ALA A 25 18.16 -2.28 15.58
N VAL A 26 19.16 -1.55 16.05
CA VAL A 26 20.45 -2.15 16.52
C VAL A 26 20.21 -3.15 17.66
N ALA A 27 19.37 -2.82 18.64
CA ALA A 27 19.05 -3.74 19.74
C ALA A 27 18.30 -4.99 19.25
N MET A 28 17.41 -4.87 18.28
CA MET A 28 16.68 -5.99 17.69
C MET A 28 17.59 -6.88 16.84
N GLU A 29 18.57 -6.28 16.15
CA GLU A 29 19.61 -7.01 15.43
C GLU A 29 20.42 -7.87 16.38
N TRP A 30 20.87 -7.30 17.52
CA TRP A 30 21.59 -8.00 18.56
C TRP A 30 20.79 -9.16 19.17
N LEU A 31 19.47 -9.02 19.29
CA LEU A 31 18.56 -10.06 19.79
C LEU A 31 18.16 -11.11 18.73
N GLY A 32 18.68 -11.02 17.49
CA GLY A 32 18.34 -11.93 16.39
C GLY A 32 16.90 -11.83 15.88
N ARG A 33 16.14 -10.83 16.33
CA ARG A 33 14.74 -10.59 15.92
C ARG A 33 14.57 -9.85 14.58
N HIS A 34 15.68 -9.55 13.92
CA HIS A 34 15.72 -8.98 12.56
C HIS A 34 15.54 -10.01 11.46
N ARG A 35 15.62 -11.29 11.77
CA ARG A 35 15.53 -12.37 10.78
C ARG A 35 14.14 -12.43 10.17
N PHE A 36 14.09 -12.67 8.87
CA PHE A 36 12.85 -12.99 8.18
C PHE A 36 12.28 -14.31 8.69
N ASN A 37 10.99 -14.32 8.97
CA ASN A 37 10.21 -15.52 9.21
C ASN A 37 8.93 -15.44 8.35
N PRO A 38 8.71 -16.40 7.42
CA PRO A 38 7.51 -16.41 6.58
C PRO A 38 6.20 -16.49 7.39
N ASP A 39 6.23 -17.15 8.56
CA ASP A 39 5.06 -17.29 9.43
C ASP A 39 4.64 -15.97 10.11
N ASP A 40 5.47 -14.92 10.00
CA ASP A 40 5.06 -13.57 10.45
C ASP A 40 4.01 -12.95 9.53
N PHE A 41 3.80 -13.47 8.32
CA PHE A 41 2.94 -12.89 7.29
C PHE A 41 1.75 -13.80 7.00
N GLU A 42 0.57 -13.21 6.90
CA GLU A 42 -0.65 -13.90 6.48
C GLU A 42 -0.94 -13.64 5.00
N VAL A 43 -1.14 -14.70 4.23
CA VAL A 43 -1.61 -14.60 2.84
C VAL A 43 -3.13 -14.70 2.83
N VAL A 44 -3.80 -13.62 2.43
CA VAL A 44 -5.26 -13.51 2.42
C VAL A 44 -5.78 -13.57 1.00
N PRO A 45 -6.52 -14.64 0.61
CA PRO A 45 -7.16 -14.70 -0.70
C PRO A 45 -8.42 -13.83 -0.74
N LEU A 46 -8.62 -13.14 -1.86
CA LEU A 46 -9.80 -12.33 -2.15
C LEU A 46 -10.25 -12.56 -3.59
N THR A 47 -11.52 -12.85 -3.78
CA THR A 47 -12.13 -12.94 -5.10
C THR A 47 -12.99 -11.70 -5.37
N VAL A 48 -12.79 -11.07 -6.53
CA VAL A 48 -13.53 -9.88 -6.94
C VAL A 48 -14.09 -10.07 -8.33
N SER A 49 -15.40 -9.95 -8.48
CA SER A 49 -16.05 -9.89 -9.79
C SER A 49 -16.16 -8.44 -10.26
N ILE A 50 -15.69 -8.18 -11.47
CA ILE A 50 -15.68 -6.84 -12.05
C ILE A 50 -16.62 -6.80 -13.25
N PRO A 51 -17.62 -5.91 -13.24
CA PRO A 51 -18.49 -5.69 -14.38
C PRO A 51 -17.70 -5.31 -15.65
N ARG A 52 -18.05 -5.92 -16.78
CA ARG A 52 -17.41 -5.69 -18.09
C ARG A 52 -15.92 -6.07 -18.15
N LEU A 53 -15.40 -6.79 -17.18
CA LEU A 53 -14.06 -7.38 -17.31
C LEU A 53 -14.06 -8.35 -18.49
N ASP A 54 -13.12 -8.16 -19.41
CA ASP A 54 -12.97 -9.07 -20.54
C ASP A 54 -12.51 -10.46 -20.07
N PRO A 55 -13.03 -11.56 -20.65
CA PRO A 55 -12.59 -12.92 -20.30
C PRO A 55 -11.09 -13.15 -20.40
N ALA A 56 -10.34 -12.35 -21.15
CA ALA A 56 -8.88 -12.40 -21.20
C ALA A 56 -8.22 -12.11 -19.82
N PHE A 57 -8.94 -11.49 -18.92
CA PHE A 57 -8.53 -11.21 -17.54
C PHE A 57 -9.20 -12.14 -16.50
N ASP A 58 -9.91 -13.18 -16.93
CA ASP A 58 -10.44 -14.18 -15.99
C ASP A 58 -9.29 -14.89 -15.28
N GLY A 59 -9.35 -14.93 -13.93
CA GLY A 59 -8.28 -15.47 -13.10
C GLY A 59 -7.06 -14.55 -12.96
N TYR A 60 -7.11 -13.27 -13.39
CA TYR A 60 -6.02 -12.30 -13.25
C TYR A 60 -5.66 -12.10 -11.78
N ARG A 61 -4.39 -12.28 -11.43
CA ARG A 61 -3.91 -12.25 -10.05
C ARG A 61 -3.20 -10.94 -9.73
N ILE A 62 -3.75 -10.22 -8.77
CA ILE A 62 -3.12 -9.03 -8.18
C ILE A 62 -2.62 -9.42 -6.79
N VAL A 63 -1.33 -9.20 -6.52
CA VAL A 63 -0.82 -9.27 -5.16
C VAL A 63 -0.70 -7.85 -4.62
N HIS A 64 -1.47 -7.57 -3.57
CA HIS A 64 -1.53 -6.26 -2.93
C HIS A 64 -0.81 -6.29 -1.59
N ILE A 65 0.12 -5.37 -1.43
CA ILE A 65 0.83 -5.07 -0.17
C ILE A 65 0.78 -3.57 0.08
N SER A 66 1.00 -3.15 1.31
CA SER A 66 0.98 -1.75 1.72
C SER A 66 1.86 -1.52 2.93
N ASP A 67 2.20 -0.26 3.23
CA ASP A 67 2.79 0.15 4.50
C ASP A 67 4.06 -0.66 4.83
N ILE A 68 5.04 -0.62 3.93
CA ILE A 68 6.32 -1.35 4.08
C ILE A 68 7.09 -0.81 5.27
N HIS A 69 7.15 0.52 5.42
CA HIS A 69 7.82 1.21 6.52
C HIS A 69 9.26 0.74 6.75
N MET A 70 10.10 0.82 5.71
CA MET A 70 11.53 0.52 5.82
C MET A 70 12.19 1.34 6.93
N GLY A 71 13.18 0.72 7.60
CA GLY A 71 13.94 1.35 8.68
C GLY A 71 13.29 1.21 10.05
N HIS A 72 12.18 0.49 10.14
CA HIS A 72 11.52 0.23 11.42
C HIS A 72 11.56 -1.28 11.77
N TRP A 73 10.44 -1.99 11.64
CA TRP A 73 10.36 -3.43 11.75
C TRP A 73 10.82 -4.12 10.46
N MET A 74 10.56 -3.49 9.30
CA MET A 74 10.99 -3.97 8.01
C MET A 74 12.48 -3.67 7.82
N THR A 75 13.27 -4.73 7.70
CA THR A 75 14.70 -4.72 7.41
C THR A 75 14.96 -5.19 5.98
N ALA A 76 16.17 -5.01 5.45
CA ALA A 76 16.56 -5.54 4.14
C ALA A 76 16.25 -7.04 4.00
N ALA A 77 16.61 -7.84 5.01
CA ALA A 77 16.37 -9.29 5.00
C ALA A 77 14.86 -9.64 4.99
N ARG A 78 14.04 -8.87 5.74
CA ARG A 78 12.58 -9.05 5.75
C ARG A 78 11.95 -8.64 4.44
N LEU A 79 12.37 -7.52 3.84
CA LEU A 79 11.86 -7.10 2.54
C LEU A 79 12.23 -8.08 1.43
N ALA A 80 13.45 -8.62 1.45
CA ALA A 80 13.85 -9.67 0.50
C ALA A 80 13.00 -10.95 0.67
N GLY A 81 12.76 -11.38 1.90
CA GLY A 81 11.90 -12.52 2.19
C GLY A 81 10.44 -12.26 1.82
N LEU A 82 9.92 -11.06 2.08
CA LEU A 82 8.58 -10.62 1.65
C LEU A 82 8.46 -10.69 0.12
N ALA A 83 9.46 -10.21 -0.62
CA ALA A 83 9.46 -10.30 -2.08
C ALA A 83 9.38 -11.76 -2.57
N GLN A 84 10.04 -12.70 -1.89
CA GLN A 84 9.92 -14.13 -2.20
C GLN A 84 8.48 -14.65 -1.96
N LEU A 85 7.85 -14.28 -0.83
CA LEU A 85 6.46 -14.65 -0.53
C LEU A 85 5.48 -14.08 -1.56
N VAL A 86 5.66 -12.82 -1.96
CA VAL A 86 4.86 -12.15 -2.99
C VAL A 86 5.02 -12.87 -4.34
N ASN A 87 6.24 -13.15 -4.76
CA ASN A 87 6.53 -13.86 -6.01
C ASN A 87 5.97 -15.29 -6.03
N ALA A 88 5.97 -15.97 -4.88
CA ALA A 88 5.41 -17.33 -4.75
C ALA A 88 3.88 -17.34 -5.03
N GLN A 89 3.20 -16.20 -4.93
CA GLN A 89 1.81 -16.07 -5.29
C GLN A 89 1.57 -15.95 -6.80
N SER A 90 2.62 -15.95 -7.62
CA SER A 90 2.55 -15.86 -9.09
C SER A 90 1.72 -14.66 -9.57
N PRO A 91 2.05 -13.43 -9.16
CA PRO A 91 1.29 -12.23 -9.51
C PRO A 91 1.36 -11.91 -11.00
N ASP A 92 0.22 -11.56 -11.59
CA ASP A 92 0.19 -10.84 -12.86
C ASP A 92 0.54 -9.37 -12.65
N LEU A 93 -0.01 -8.77 -11.60
CA LEU A 93 0.21 -7.41 -11.14
C LEU A 93 0.63 -7.42 -9.66
N ILE A 94 1.57 -6.57 -9.29
CA ILE A 94 1.83 -6.23 -7.88
C ILE A 94 1.36 -4.79 -7.66
N ALA A 95 0.47 -4.58 -6.68
CA ALA A 95 -0.02 -3.28 -6.26
C ALA A 95 0.53 -2.93 -4.88
N ILE A 96 1.11 -1.72 -4.73
CA ILE A 96 1.68 -1.25 -3.46
C ILE A 96 1.04 0.09 -3.12
N THR A 97 0.31 0.16 -2.02
CA THR A 97 -0.48 1.35 -1.67
C THR A 97 0.18 2.18 -0.57
N GLY A 98 1.38 2.71 -0.86
CA GLY A 98 2.04 3.75 -0.08
C GLY A 98 2.78 3.31 1.18
N ASP A 99 3.37 4.30 1.84
CA ASP A 99 4.15 4.21 3.06
C ASP A 99 5.35 3.25 2.95
N PHE A 100 6.24 3.54 1.99
CA PHE A 100 7.46 2.75 1.75
C PHE A 100 8.48 2.94 2.85
N VAL A 101 8.56 4.12 3.43
CA VAL A 101 9.56 4.52 4.43
C VAL A 101 8.90 5.05 5.70
N SER A 102 9.59 4.94 6.85
CA SER A 102 9.04 5.39 8.14
C SER A 102 9.47 6.82 8.51
N TYR A 103 10.76 7.01 8.83
CA TYR A 103 11.28 8.27 9.38
C TYR A 103 12.67 8.64 8.87
N VAL A 104 13.31 7.79 8.07
CA VAL A 104 14.64 8.00 7.48
C VAL A 104 14.60 7.49 6.04
N LEU A 105 15.12 8.26 5.11
CA LEU A 105 15.16 7.92 3.69
C LEU A 105 16.56 7.45 3.29
N ASP A 106 17.56 8.24 3.54
CA ASP A 106 18.91 8.02 3.02
C ASP A 106 19.54 6.71 3.53
N GLU A 107 19.33 6.39 4.81
CA GLU A 107 19.90 5.20 5.45
C GLU A 107 19.27 3.89 4.93
N VAL A 108 18.05 3.94 4.41
CA VAL A 108 17.32 2.74 3.95
C VAL A 108 17.14 2.68 2.44
N ALA A 109 17.55 3.72 1.72
CA ALA A 109 17.33 3.86 0.29
C ALA A 109 17.87 2.66 -0.51
N GLY A 110 19.12 2.25 -0.26
CA GLY A 110 19.73 1.12 -0.95
C GLY A 110 19.02 -0.21 -0.67
N ASP A 111 18.62 -0.44 0.57
CA ASP A 111 17.90 -1.64 0.99
C ASP A 111 16.50 -1.70 0.40
N LEU A 112 15.80 -0.56 0.34
CA LEU A 112 14.48 -0.44 -0.29
C LEU A 112 14.56 -0.78 -1.78
N VAL A 113 15.47 -0.15 -2.52
CA VAL A 113 15.68 -0.43 -3.95
C VAL A 113 16.02 -1.90 -4.19
N ALA A 114 16.96 -2.44 -3.41
CA ALA A 114 17.37 -3.85 -3.54
C ALA A 114 16.19 -4.80 -3.32
N GLY A 115 15.37 -4.56 -2.29
CA GLY A 115 14.21 -5.39 -1.98
C GLY A 115 13.09 -5.29 -3.03
N LEU A 116 12.75 -4.08 -3.48
CA LEU A 116 11.76 -3.86 -4.53
C LEU A 116 12.17 -4.48 -5.86
N SER A 117 13.47 -4.40 -6.19
CA SER A 117 14.02 -5.01 -7.40
C SER A 117 13.92 -6.55 -7.44
N LEU A 118 13.54 -7.20 -6.34
CA LEU A 118 13.31 -8.64 -6.29
C LEU A 118 11.88 -9.04 -6.70
N LEU A 119 10.96 -8.10 -6.79
CA LEU A 119 9.58 -8.36 -7.20
C LEU A 119 9.51 -8.81 -8.68
N ARG A 120 8.65 -9.79 -8.97
CA ARG A 120 8.56 -10.44 -10.29
C ARG A 120 7.09 -10.60 -10.72
N PRO A 121 6.36 -9.51 -10.96
CA PRO A 121 5.05 -9.61 -11.59
C PRO A 121 5.22 -10.05 -13.05
N ARG A 122 4.17 -10.66 -13.63
CA ARG A 122 4.16 -11.00 -15.07
C ARG A 122 4.03 -9.75 -15.94
N ASP A 123 3.18 -8.79 -15.53
CA ASP A 123 2.92 -7.58 -16.31
C ASP A 123 3.66 -6.38 -15.74
N VAL A 124 3.31 -5.91 -14.52
CA VAL A 124 3.88 -4.70 -13.93
C VAL A 124 3.74 -4.69 -12.40
N ALA A 125 4.65 -4.01 -11.71
CA ALA A 125 4.46 -3.55 -10.34
C ALA A 125 4.13 -2.06 -10.35
N VAL A 126 3.02 -1.70 -9.71
CA VAL A 126 2.53 -0.32 -9.63
C VAL A 126 2.40 0.13 -8.17
N ALA A 127 2.51 1.43 -7.94
CA ALA A 127 2.39 1.99 -6.59
C ALA A 127 1.77 3.38 -6.57
N THR A 128 1.20 3.75 -5.43
CA THR A 128 0.95 5.13 -5.02
C THR A 128 1.80 5.47 -3.81
N LEU A 129 1.97 6.75 -3.50
CA LEU A 129 2.64 7.18 -2.28
C LEU A 129 1.65 7.23 -1.11
N GLY A 130 2.20 7.21 0.12
CA GLY A 130 1.47 7.48 1.35
C GLY A 130 2.03 8.71 2.07
N ASN A 131 1.40 9.09 3.18
CA ASN A 131 1.72 10.31 3.90
C ASN A 131 3.16 10.32 4.46
N HIS A 132 3.71 9.18 4.88
CA HIS A 132 5.10 9.09 5.33
C HIS A 132 6.08 9.37 4.20
N ASP A 133 5.80 8.91 2.98
CA ASP A 133 6.62 9.14 1.81
C ASP A 133 6.71 10.64 1.48
N HIS A 134 5.59 11.36 1.61
CA HIS A 134 5.54 12.81 1.42
C HIS A 134 6.28 13.57 2.52
N TRP A 135 6.15 13.16 3.79
CA TRP A 135 6.85 13.81 4.91
C TRP A 135 8.37 13.68 4.83
N LEU A 136 8.87 12.64 4.16
CA LEU A 136 10.29 12.40 3.96
C LEU A 136 10.82 12.91 2.60
N GLY A 137 9.94 13.38 1.74
CA GLY A 137 10.28 13.91 0.44
C GLY A 137 9.87 13.01 -0.72
N ALA A 138 8.63 13.19 -1.18
CA ALA A 138 8.02 12.38 -2.24
C ALA A 138 8.90 12.21 -3.50
N ALA A 139 9.64 13.25 -3.90
CA ALA A 139 10.52 13.17 -5.07
C ALA A 139 11.65 12.14 -4.89
N GLY A 140 12.22 12.06 -3.68
CA GLY A 140 13.23 11.05 -3.34
C GLY A 140 12.65 9.64 -3.39
N VAL A 141 11.47 9.44 -2.77
CA VAL A 141 10.79 8.13 -2.78
C VAL A 141 10.43 7.72 -4.21
N ARG A 142 9.87 8.60 -5.04
CA ARG A 142 9.58 8.31 -6.46
C ARG A 142 10.82 7.86 -7.22
N HIS A 143 11.96 8.50 -6.96
CA HIS A 143 13.23 8.10 -7.58
C HIS A 143 13.64 6.68 -7.17
N LEU A 144 13.51 6.32 -5.89
CA LEU A 144 13.81 4.97 -5.40
C LEU A 144 12.86 3.92 -5.97
N LEU A 145 11.55 4.24 -6.10
CA LEU A 145 10.57 3.35 -6.73
C LEU A 145 10.95 3.06 -8.19
N TRP A 146 11.29 4.10 -8.94
CA TRP A 146 11.77 3.96 -10.31
C TRP A 146 13.02 3.07 -10.40
N GLN A 147 14.03 3.27 -9.53
CA GLN A 147 15.22 2.43 -9.45
C GLN A 147 14.87 0.97 -9.09
N GLY A 148 13.86 0.74 -8.24
CA GLY A 148 13.34 -0.56 -7.85
C GLY A 148 12.48 -1.25 -8.91
N GLY A 149 12.24 -0.60 -10.07
CA GLY A 149 11.41 -1.14 -11.16
C GLY A 149 9.91 -1.03 -10.91
N ILE A 150 9.48 -0.10 -10.06
CA ILE A 150 8.07 0.14 -9.73
C ILE A 150 7.56 1.35 -10.53
N THR A 151 6.41 1.17 -11.19
CA THR A 151 5.69 2.26 -11.86
C THR A 151 4.84 3.01 -10.84
N GLU A 152 5.21 4.24 -10.54
CA GLU A 152 4.48 5.08 -9.61
C GLU A 152 3.31 5.78 -10.33
N LEU A 153 2.11 5.78 -9.71
CA LEU A 153 0.85 6.23 -10.29
C LEU A 153 0.23 7.41 -9.52
N SER A 154 1.02 8.36 -9.01
CA SER A 154 0.46 9.56 -8.38
C SER A 154 -0.34 10.38 -9.41
N ASN A 155 -1.68 10.34 -9.28
CA ASN A 155 -2.63 11.00 -10.17
C ASN A 155 -2.46 10.58 -11.64
N ASP A 156 -2.19 9.29 -11.85
CA ASP A 156 -1.92 8.73 -13.17
C ASP A 156 -2.63 7.38 -13.39
N VAL A 157 -2.54 6.86 -14.63
CA VAL A 157 -3.20 5.63 -15.07
C VAL A 157 -2.23 4.76 -15.84
N CYS A 158 -2.14 3.49 -15.46
CA CYS A 158 -1.49 2.43 -16.20
C CYS A 158 -2.55 1.55 -16.88
N THR A 159 -2.34 1.19 -18.14
CA THR A 159 -3.24 0.30 -18.88
C THR A 159 -2.54 -1.02 -19.19
N ILE A 160 -3.14 -2.12 -18.76
CA ILE A 160 -2.67 -3.47 -19.02
C ILE A 160 -3.42 -4.01 -20.25
N HIS A 161 -2.66 -4.59 -21.19
CA HIS A 161 -3.20 -5.15 -22.42
C HIS A 161 -3.06 -6.67 -22.44
N ARG A 162 -4.17 -7.39 -22.68
CA ARG A 162 -4.19 -8.84 -22.92
C ARG A 162 -5.11 -9.19 -24.07
N HIS A 163 -4.59 -9.85 -25.09
CA HIS A 163 -5.37 -10.33 -26.24
C HIS A 163 -6.31 -9.26 -26.86
N GLY A 164 -5.87 -7.99 -26.85
CA GLY A 164 -6.68 -6.86 -27.34
C GLY A 164 -7.60 -6.23 -26.29
N ALA A 165 -7.81 -6.88 -25.16
CA ALA A 165 -8.57 -6.34 -24.03
C ALA A 165 -7.72 -5.41 -23.14
N ARG A 166 -8.39 -4.56 -22.36
CA ARG A 166 -7.75 -3.56 -21.49
C ARG A 166 -8.28 -3.65 -20.05
N LEU A 167 -7.37 -3.49 -19.09
CA LEU A 167 -7.66 -3.29 -17.70
C LEU A 167 -6.88 -2.05 -17.24
N HIS A 168 -7.57 -1.07 -16.65
CA HIS A 168 -6.93 0.14 -16.16
C HIS A 168 -6.63 0.02 -14.68
N VAL A 169 -5.43 0.46 -14.29
CA VAL A 169 -5.04 0.66 -12.90
C VAL A 169 -4.71 2.13 -12.74
N ALA A 170 -5.50 2.81 -11.97
CA ALA A 170 -5.35 4.22 -11.65
C ALA A 170 -4.76 4.39 -10.25
N GLY A 171 -4.06 5.47 -10.03
CA GLY A 171 -3.61 5.85 -8.69
C GLY A 171 -3.93 7.31 -8.42
N VAL A 172 -4.36 7.62 -7.21
CA VAL A 172 -4.38 8.99 -6.67
C VAL A 172 -3.21 9.17 -5.72
N ASP A 173 -2.67 10.37 -5.67
CA ASP A 173 -1.65 10.73 -4.69
C ASP A 173 -2.26 10.91 -3.30
N ASP A 174 -1.45 11.11 -2.28
CA ASP A 174 -1.84 11.12 -0.87
C ASP A 174 -2.89 12.18 -0.54
N VAL A 175 -3.96 11.75 0.10
CA VAL A 175 -5.11 12.58 0.48
C VAL A 175 -4.83 13.40 1.75
N ILE A 176 -4.04 12.86 2.69
CA ILE A 176 -3.72 13.53 3.96
C ILE A 176 -2.91 14.80 3.71
N VAL A 177 -1.98 14.75 2.76
CA VAL A 177 -1.18 15.94 2.39
C VAL A 177 -1.84 16.79 1.29
N GLY A 178 -3.05 16.41 0.83
CA GLY A 178 -3.84 17.18 -0.14
C GLY A 178 -3.23 17.20 -1.55
N GLN A 179 -2.59 16.12 -1.95
CA GLN A 179 -1.99 15.97 -3.28
C GLN A 179 -2.85 15.13 -4.24
N ASP A 180 -3.97 14.60 -3.76
CA ASP A 180 -4.93 13.85 -4.55
C ASP A 180 -5.56 14.73 -5.65
N ARG A 181 -5.57 14.21 -6.87
CA ARG A 181 -6.16 14.86 -8.06
C ARG A 181 -7.01 13.85 -8.81
N LEU A 182 -8.14 13.49 -8.19
CA LEU A 182 -9.10 12.57 -8.80
C LEU A 182 -9.60 13.07 -10.16
N ASP A 183 -9.79 14.37 -10.32
CA ASP A 183 -10.15 15.04 -11.58
C ASP A 183 -9.18 14.66 -12.70
N ALA A 184 -7.88 14.80 -12.45
CA ALA A 184 -6.84 14.48 -13.43
C ALA A 184 -6.79 12.98 -13.79
N VAL A 185 -7.10 12.10 -12.82
CA VAL A 185 -7.22 10.65 -13.06
C VAL A 185 -8.43 10.35 -13.96
N LEU A 186 -9.59 10.95 -13.65
CA LEU A 186 -10.83 10.73 -14.40
C LEU A 186 -10.70 11.21 -15.86
N ASP A 187 -9.99 12.30 -16.11
CA ASP A 187 -9.73 12.84 -17.44
C ASP A 187 -8.88 11.88 -18.31
N LYS A 188 -8.02 11.08 -17.68
CA LYS A 188 -7.17 10.08 -18.38
C LYS A 188 -7.88 8.76 -18.64
N LEU A 189 -8.98 8.47 -17.93
CA LEU A 189 -9.67 7.19 -18.05
C LEU A 189 -10.68 7.19 -19.21
N PRO A 190 -10.55 6.29 -20.17
CA PRO A 190 -11.60 6.07 -21.16
C PRO A 190 -12.86 5.53 -20.47
N SER A 191 -14.03 5.88 -20.98
CA SER A 191 -15.30 5.37 -20.45
C SER A 191 -15.90 4.36 -21.42
N PRO A 192 -16.50 3.29 -20.93
CA PRO A 192 -16.68 2.73 -19.59
C PRO A 192 -15.89 1.41 -19.42
N GLU A 193 -14.60 1.46 -19.19
CA GLU A 193 -13.73 0.29 -19.08
C GLU A 193 -13.46 -0.11 -17.63
N PRO A 194 -13.15 -1.41 -17.36
CA PRO A 194 -12.79 -1.90 -16.02
C PRO A 194 -11.60 -1.15 -15.46
N THR A 195 -11.75 -0.60 -14.26
CA THR A 195 -10.73 0.22 -13.62
C THR A 195 -10.60 -0.13 -12.14
N ILE A 196 -9.35 -0.29 -11.71
CA ILE A 196 -8.94 -0.48 -10.31
C ILE A 196 -8.27 0.83 -9.85
N LEU A 197 -8.59 1.29 -8.65
CA LEU A 197 -7.97 2.45 -8.03
C LEU A 197 -7.01 2.03 -6.93
N LEU A 198 -5.83 2.60 -6.92
CA LEU A 198 -4.90 2.59 -5.78
C LEU A 198 -5.02 3.94 -5.06
N CYS A 199 -5.28 3.90 -3.77
CA CYS A 199 -5.32 5.06 -2.90
C CYS A 199 -4.84 4.64 -1.51
N HIS A 200 -3.86 5.36 -0.96
CA HIS A 200 -3.33 4.99 0.35
C HIS A 200 -4.41 4.99 1.43
N GLU A 201 -5.26 6.02 1.46
CA GLU A 201 -6.28 6.22 2.48
C GLU A 201 -7.61 5.54 2.12
N PRO A 202 -8.11 4.62 2.97
CA PRO A 202 -9.33 3.86 2.66
C PRO A 202 -10.62 4.70 2.68
N ASP A 203 -10.71 5.74 3.53
CA ASP A 203 -11.94 6.55 3.63
C ASP A 203 -12.18 7.42 2.38
N PHE A 204 -11.17 7.55 1.48
CA PHE A 204 -11.34 8.15 0.15
C PHE A 204 -12.35 7.39 -0.71
N ALA A 205 -12.67 6.16 -0.36
CA ALA A 205 -13.63 5.33 -1.08
C ALA A 205 -15.02 5.99 -1.20
N ASP A 206 -15.42 6.85 -0.28
CA ASP A 206 -16.67 7.61 -0.41
C ASP A 206 -16.63 8.54 -1.63
N VAL A 207 -15.48 9.16 -1.89
CA VAL A 207 -15.27 10.09 -3.00
C VAL A 207 -15.08 9.34 -4.31
N SER A 208 -14.22 8.33 -4.32
CA SER A 208 -13.93 7.56 -5.52
C SER A 208 -15.14 6.78 -6.03
N ALA A 209 -15.92 6.15 -5.13
CA ALA A 209 -17.14 5.42 -5.47
C ALA A 209 -18.22 6.35 -6.03
N ALA A 210 -18.34 7.58 -5.53
CA ALA A 210 -19.29 8.57 -6.04
C ALA A 210 -19.03 8.96 -7.51
N SER A 211 -17.82 8.79 -8.02
CA SER A 211 -17.49 9.01 -9.42
C SER A 211 -18.10 7.96 -10.38
N GLY A 212 -18.45 6.77 -9.86
CA GLY A 212 -18.97 5.64 -10.65
C GLY A 212 -17.97 5.05 -11.65
N ARG A 213 -16.66 5.36 -11.52
CA ARG A 213 -15.62 5.00 -12.50
C ARG A 213 -14.77 3.81 -12.06
N PHE A 214 -14.75 3.47 -10.79
CA PHE A 214 -13.91 2.42 -10.24
C PHE A 214 -14.75 1.23 -9.77
N HIS A 215 -14.20 0.02 -9.94
CA HIS A 215 -14.84 -1.24 -9.55
C HIS A 215 -14.21 -1.84 -8.30
N LEU A 216 -12.95 -1.53 -8.07
CA LEU A 216 -12.16 -1.95 -6.93
C LEU A 216 -11.26 -0.80 -6.50
N GLN A 217 -11.23 -0.48 -5.20
CA GLN A 217 -10.22 0.36 -4.59
C GLN A 217 -9.35 -0.48 -3.65
N LEU A 218 -8.03 -0.35 -3.77
CA LEU A 218 -7.04 -0.95 -2.89
C LEU A 218 -6.41 0.14 -2.03
N SER A 219 -6.38 -0.07 -0.71
CA SER A 219 -5.89 0.91 0.26
C SER A 219 -5.09 0.25 1.39
N GLY A 220 -4.28 1.06 2.09
CA GLY A 220 -3.52 0.70 3.27
C GLY A 220 -3.76 1.63 4.44
N HIS A 221 -2.73 2.34 4.89
CA HIS A 221 -2.73 3.43 5.87
C HIS A 221 -3.15 3.04 7.30
N SER A 222 -4.17 2.23 7.46
CA SER A 222 -4.74 1.89 8.76
C SER A 222 -3.89 0.93 9.60
N HIS A 223 -2.97 0.20 8.95
CA HIS A 223 -2.24 -0.94 9.52
C HIS A 223 -3.16 -2.02 10.14
N GLY A 224 -4.45 -2.08 9.75
CA GLY A 224 -5.46 -2.84 10.47
C GLY A 224 -5.52 -2.42 11.95
N THR A 225 -5.06 -1.18 12.25
CA THR A 225 -4.89 -0.59 13.59
C THR A 225 -3.86 -1.30 14.48
N GLN A 226 -3.14 -2.28 13.97
CA GLN A 226 -2.14 -3.11 14.66
C GLN A 226 -2.65 -3.84 15.93
N LEU A 227 -3.82 -3.46 16.46
CA LEU A 227 -4.43 -4.02 17.66
C LEU A 227 -5.90 -4.39 17.40
N VAL A 228 -6.18 -5.69 17.31
CA VAL A 228 -7.53 -6.23 17.16
C VAL A 228 -7.85 -7.10 18.36
N LEU A 229 -8.84 -6.70 19.17
CA LEU A 229 -9.28 -7.46 20.32
C LEU A 229 -10.27 -8.57 19.92
N PRO A 230 -10.12 -9.81 20.40
CA PRO A 230 -11.04 -10.87 20.13
C PRO A 230 -12.49 -10.49 20.48
N ARG A 231 -13.43 -10.75 19.60
CA ARG A 231 -14.88 -10.47 19.73
C ARG A 231 -15.29 -9.00 19.78
N VAL A 232 -14.34 -8.08 19.85
CA VAL A 232 -14.61 -6.65 20.00
C VAL A 232 -14.13 -5.87 18.77
N GLY A 233 -13.11 -6.39 18.06
CA GLY A 233 -12.50 -5.72 16.93
C GLY A 233 -11.50 -4.64 17.38
N THR A 234 -11.41 -3.57 16.60
CA THR A 234 -10.55 -2.43 16.89
C THR A 234 -11.34 -1.21 17.32
N PHE A 235 -10.83 -0.48 18.31
CA PHE A 235 -11.38 0.83 18.73
C PHE A 235 -10.61 2.00 18.13
N ILE A 236 -9.44 1.73 17.54
CA ILE A 236 -8.61 2.78 16.99
C ILE A 236 -9.26 3.27 15.71
N ARG A 237 -9.47 4.58 15.64
CA ARG A 237 -9.99 5.28 14.48
C ARG A 237 -9.08 6.49 14.25
N GLY A 238 -8.40 6.51 13.13
CA GLY A 238 -7.51 7.58 12.75
C GLY A 238 -8.07 8.45 11.63
N HIS A 239 -7.28 9.41 11.20
CA HIS A 239 -7.59 10.27 10.09
C HIS A 239 -7.62 9.45 8.80
N TYR A 240 -8.70 9.51 8.01
CA TYR A 240 -8.94 8.77 6.77
C TYR A 240 -8.98 7.22 6.86
N PHE A 241 -9.10 6.64 8.07
CA PHE A 241 -9.47 5.22 8.26
C PHE A 241 -10.52 5.02 9.37
N ARG A 242 -11.47 5.97 9.48
CA ARG A 242 -12.55 5.89 10.47
C ARG A 242 -13.63 4.89 10.09
N LYS A 243 -13.97 4.84 8.79
CA LYS A 243 -15.07 4.04 8.27
C LYS A 243 -14.58 2.65 7.88
N TYR A 244 -13.43 2.56 7.22
CA TYR A 244 -12.96 1.37 6.52
C TYR A 244 -11.59 0.89 6.99
N PRO A 245 -11.42 0.57 8.29
CA PRO A 245 -10.09 0.31 8.86
C PRO A 245 -9.44 -1.00 8.42
N ILE A 246 -10.17 -2.03 7.97
CA ILE A 246 -9.59 -3.34 7.66
C ILE A 246 -10.52 -4.22 6.82
N GLY A 247 -9.97 -4.86 5.79
CA GLY A 247 -10.67 -5.88 5.01
C GLY A 247 -11.59 -5.32 3.93
N ARG A 248 -12.59 -6.11 3.54
CA ARG A 248 -13.48 -5.83 2.41
C ARG A 248 -14.72 -5.04 2.82
N TYR A 249 -15.08 -4.06 1.99
CA TYR A 249 -16.32 -3.28 2.08
C TYR A 249 -16.96 -3.17 0.69
N ASP A 250 -18.27 -2.96 0.66
CA ASP A 250 -19.00 -2.45 -0.51
C ASP A 250 -19.31 -0.98 -0.27
N VAL A 251 -18.89 -0.13 -1.20
CA VAL A 251 -19.10 1.31 -1.14
C VAL A 251 -19.78 1.74 -2.44
N ASN A 252 -21.11 1.87 -2.40
CA ASN A 252 -21.94 2.23 -3.55
C ASN A 252 -21.70 1.34 -4.78
N GLY A 253 -21.51 0.03 -4.57
CA GLY A 253 -21.27 -0.96 -5.63
C GLY A 253 -19.80 -1.09 -6.06
N MET A 254 -18.89 -0.27 -5.52
CA MET A 254 -17.46 -0.46 -5.64
C MET A 254 -16.95 -1.33 -4.49
N THR A 255 -16.13 -2.34 -4.79
CA THR A 255 -15.40 -3.07 -3.74
C THR A 255 -14.25 -2.20 -3.24
N LEU A 256 -14.17 -1.96 -1.93
CA LEU A 256 -12.98 -1.44 -1.26
C LEU A 256 -12.30 -2.59 -0.51
N TYR A 257 -10.98 -2.67 -0.59
CA TYR A 257 -10.17 -3.53 0.28
C TYR A 257 -9.09 -2.74 0.98
N THR A 258 -9.11 -2.74 2.31
CA THR A 258 -8.10 -2.12 3.17
C THR A 258 -7.15 -3.19 3.71
N ASN A 259 -5.92 -3.19 3.21
CA ASN A 259 -4.84 -4.08 3.62
C ASN A 259 -4.29 -3.68 5.00
N ARG A 260 -3.89 -4.65 5.81
CA ARG A 260 -3.32 -4.41 7.15
C ARG A 260 -1.87 -3.93 7.13
N GLY A 261 -1.27 -3.81 5.94
CA GLY A 261 0.13 -3.47 5.79
C GLY A 261 1.09 -4.60 6.16
N VAL A 262 2.28 -4.56 5.59
CA VAL A 262 3.33 -5.57 5.82
C VAL A 262 4.38 -5.13 6.85
N GLY A 263 4.48 -3.82 7.12
CA GLY A 263 5.37 -3.24 8.12
C GLY A 263 4.68 -2.94 9.45
N THR A 264 5.26 -2.03 10.20
CA THR A 264 4.68 -1.50 11.44
C THR A 264 4.91 -0.01 11.51
N ASN A 265 3.96 0.72 12.09
CA ASN A 265 4.10 2.15 12.37
C ASN A 265 4.11 2.38 13.89
N THR A 266 4.84 3.40 14.36
CA THR A 266 4.92 3.87 15.74
C THR A 266 5.30 2.80 16.75
N ILE A 267 4.58 1.69 16.85
CA ILE A 267 4.81 0.59 17.79
C ILE A 267 5.13 -0.68 16.99
N ARG A 268 6.24 -1.36 17.36
CA ARG A 268 6.66 -2.64 16.73
C ARG A 268 5.88 -3.84 17.26
N LEU A 269 4.59 -3.66 17.45
CA LEU A 269 3.71 -4.68 18.01
C LEU A 269 2.44 -4.78 17.18
N ARG A 270 2.10 -6.01 16.81
CA ARG A 270 0.81 -6.36 16.22
C ARG A 270 0.15 -7.41 17.13
N ILE A 271 -1.11 -7.20 17.49
CA ILE A 271 -1.90 -8.11 18.32
C ILE A 271 -3.13 -8.53 17.55
N ASN A 272 -3.25 -9.83 17.23
CA ASN A 272 -4.31 -10.41 16.40
C ASN A 272 -4.49 -9.66 15.06
N CYS A 273 -3.41 -9.11 14.53
CA CYS A 273 -3.39 -8.33 13.30
C CYS A 273 -2.04 -8.56 12.59
N PRO A 274 -1.79 -9.78 12.10
CA PRO A 274 -0.53 -10.09 11.41
C PRO A 274 -0.34 -9.24 10.16
N PRO A 275 0.91 -8.99 9.74
CA PRO A 275 1.22 -8.40 8.43
C PRO A 275 0.55 -9.19 7.31
N GLU A 276 0.06 -8.49 6.28
CA GLU A 276 -0.80 -9.08 5.28
C GLU A 276 -0.27 -8.96 3.86
N ILE A 277 -0.32 -10.09 3.13
CA ILE A 277 -0.17 -10.15 1.67
C ILE A 277 -1.54 -10.54 1.11
N THR A 278 -2.24 -9.63 0.43
CA THR A 278 -3.55 -9.95 -0.16
C THR A 278 -3.38 -10.46 -1.58
N VAL A 279 -3.98 -11.61 -1.89
CA VAL A 279 -3.98 -12.20 -3.23
C VAL A 279 -5.37 -12.08 -3.83
N ILE A 280 -5.54 -11.15 -4.75
CA ILE A 280 -6.82 -10.84 -5.38
C ILE A 280 -6.90 -11.57 -6.72
N THR A 281 -7.98 -12.35 -6.90
CA THR A 281 -8.28 -12.97 -8.19
C THR A 281 -9.49 -12.28 -8.80
N LEU A 282 -9.33 -11.78 -10.01
CA LEU A 282 -10.40 -11.09 -10.74
C LEU A 282 -11.20 -12.07 -11.58
N HIS A 283 -12.51 -11.86 -11.66
CA HIS A 283 -13.42 -12.57 -12.55
C HIS A 283 -14.39 -11.60 -13.24
N PRO A 284 -14.83 -11.88 -14.45
CA PRO A 284 -15.99 -11.21 -15.06
C PRO A 284 -17.23 -11.38 -14.18
N ALA A 285 -18.04 -10.31 -14.04
CA ALA A 285 -19.31 -10.35 -13.27
C ALA A 285 -20.47 -10.80 -14.19
#